data_6a99190e9f414dc2ac3e32e655705ef5
#
_entry.id   6a99190e9f414dc2ac3e32e655705ef5
#
_cell.length_a   1.000
_cell.length_b   1.000
_cell.length_c   1.000
_cell.angle_alpha   90.00
_cell.angle_beta   90.00
_cell.angle_gamma   90.00
#
_symmetry.space_group_name_H-M   'P 1'
#
loop_
_entity.id
_entity.type
_entity.pdbx_description
1 polymer ?
#
loop_
_entity_poly.entity_id
_entity_poly.type
_entity_poly.pdbx_seq_one_letter_code
_entity_poly.pdbx_strand_id
1 'polypeptide(L)'
;MPCGCRSPDFYAMKTRKLAFCGIVACLYAVVTLVTSSFAYGPIQFRIAEVLCLLCLFTPTAIWAATLGCFIANLFSPLPLDLLFGTLATLIGCIGTVKCKNKNIWLLPLPVILSNAVIVGIELAVAFYTRELFWTGFAISAAEVAIGEIAVLYLLGVPLMQVLRRTPAGTYLRTL
;
A
#
# COMPACT_ATOMS: atom_id res chain seq x y z
N MET A 1 -12.58 -17.78 40.58
CA MET A 1 -12.00 -17.40 39.28
C MET A 1 -13.08 -16.64 38.53
N PRO A 2 -12.95 -15.34 38.25
CA PRO A 2 -13.96 -14.63 37.47
C PRO A 2 -13.78 -15.03 36.01
N CYS A 3 -14.80 -15.68 35.48
CA CYS A 3 -14.93 -15.96 34.05
C CYS A 3 -14.96 -14.63 33.30
N GLY A 4 -13.90 -14.34 32.52
CA GLY A 4 -13.75 -13.09 31.81
C GLY A 4 -14.73 -12.94 30.65
N CYS A 5 -15.95 -12.54 30.98
CA CYS A 5 -16.92 -12.06 29.99
C CYS A 5 -16.39 -10.73 29.40
N ARG A 6 -15.62 -10.81 28.31
CA ARG A 6 -15.28 -9.63 27.50
C ARG A 6 -16.57 -8.99 27.01
N SER A 7 -16.69 -7.67 27.20
CA SER A 7 -17.88 -6.90 26.82
C SER A 7 -18.26 -7.13 25.35
N PRO A 8 -19.56 -7.12 25.00
CA PRO A 8 -20.04 -7.22 23.62
C PRO A 8 -19.37 -6.22 22.68
N ASP A 9 -19.04 -5.02 23.17
CA ASP A 9 -18.38 -3.96 22.44
C ASP A 9 -16.97 -4.34 21.95
N PHE A 10 -16.26 -5.17 22.70
CA PHE A 10 -14.93 -5.63 22.32
C PHE A 10 -14.98 -6.57 21.08
N TYR A 11 -15.96 -7.44 21.02
CA TYR A 11 -16.17 -8.31 19.86
C TYR A 11 -16.66 -7.53 18.65
N ALA A 12 -17.57 -6.58 18.83
CA ALA A 12 -18.06 -5.71 17.77
C ALA A 12 -16.94 -4.87 17.15
N MET A 13 -16.04 -4.34 17.96
CA MET A 13 -14.88 -3.58 17.47
C MET A 13 -13.90 -4.47 16.66
N LYS A 14 -13.64 -5.70 17.10
CA LYS A 14 -12.81 -6.65 16.35
C LYS A 14 -13.42 -7.01 15.01
N THR A 15 -14.73 -7.29 14.98
CA THR A 15 -15.45 -7.64 13.75
C THR A 15 -15.44 -6.48 12.74
N ARG A 16 -15.61 -5.25 13.19
CA ARG A 16 -15.53 -4.05 12.32
C ARG A 16 -14.14 -3.89 11.69
N LYS A 17 -13.08 -4.09 12.47
CA LYS A 17 -11.69 -4.05 11.95
C LYS A 17 -11.44 -5.15 10.94
N LEU A 18 -11.92 -6.36 11.21
CA LEU A 18 -11.75 -7.49 10.30
C LEU A 18 -12.51 -7.27 8.98
N ALA A 19 -13.77 -6.79 9.06
CA ALA A 19 -14.56 -6.45 7.89
C ALA A 19 -13.90 -5.34 7.05
N PHE A 20 -13.39 -4.29 7.71
CA PHE A 20 -12.63 -3.24 7.05
C PHE A 20 -11.39 -3.79 6.33
N CYS A 21 -10.59 -4.64 7.01
CA CYS A 21 -9.44 -5.29 6.39
C CYS A 21 -9.84 -6.09 5.15
N GLY A 22 -10.88 -6.91 5.23
CA GLY A 22 -11.36 -7.72 4.11
C GLY A 22 -11.80 -6.88 2.92
N ILE A 23 -12.60 -5.84 3.17
CA ILE A 23 -13.10 -4.94 2.11
C ILE A 23 -11.95 -4.20 1.42
N VAL A 24 -11.03 -3.60 2.19
CA VAL A 24 -9.91 -2.84 1.63
C VAL A 24 -8.91 -3.76 0.92
N ALA A 25 -8.64 -4.96 1.46
CA ALA A 25 -7.78 -5.94 0.81
C ALA A 25 -8.38 -6.42 -0.52
N CYS A 26 -9.68 -6.71 -0.55
CA CYS A 26 -10.39 -7.09 -1.76
C CYS A 26 -10.37 -5.95 -2.79
N LEU A 27 -10.64 -4.70 -2.37
CA LEU A 27 -10.61 -3.53 -3.25
C LEU A 27 -9.20 -3.32 -3.84
N TYR A 28 -8.16 -3.45 -3.01
CA TYR A 28 -6.77 -3.35 -3.46
C TYR A 28 -6.47 -4.40 -4.54
N ALA A 29 -6.78 -5.67 -4.26
CA ALA A 29 -6.53 -6.77 -5.20
C ALA A 29 -7.31 -6.58 -6.51
N VAL A 30 -8.60 -6.26 -6.44
CA VAL A 30 -9.44 -6.05 -7.63
C VAL A 30 -8.92 -4.87 -8.47
N VAL A 31 -8.63 -3.73 -7.85
CA VAL A 31 -8.09 -2.56 -8.57
C VAL A 31 -6.77 -2.91 -9.24
N THR A 32 -5.85 -3.59 -8.55
CA THR A 32 -4.57 -4.01 -9.15
C THR A 32 -4.77 -4.97 -10.32
N LEU A 33 -5.67 -5.96 -10.19
CA LEU A 33 -5.92 -6.94 -11.25
C LEU A 33 -6.60 -6.33 -12.46
N VAL A 34 -7.57 -5.45 -12.26
CA VAL A 34 -8.26 -4.74 -13.36
C VAL A 34 -7.30 -3.80 -14.11
N THR A 35 -6.35 -3.21 -13.39
CA THR A 35 -5.32 -2.33 -13.96
C THR A 35 -3.99 -3.03 -14.20
N SER A 36 -3.96 -4.35 -14.27
CA SER A 36 -2.73 -5.17 -14.32
C SER A 36 -1.78 -4.76 -15.44
N SER A 37 -2.31 -4.39 -16.62
CA SER A 37 -1.51 -3.93 -17.76
C SER A 37 -0.66 -2.68 -17.46
N PHE A 38 -1.11 -1.84 -16.52
CA PHE A 38 -0.38 -0.65 -16.07
C PHE A 38 0.36 -0.90 -14.76
N ALA A 39 -0.17 -1.78 -13.91
CA ALA A 39 0.38 -2.07 -12.59
C ALA A 39 1.68 -2.89 -12.65
N TYR A 40 1.83 -3.73 -13.67
CA TYR A 40 3.00 -4.60 -13.88
C TYR A 40 3.79 -4.23 -15.15
N GLY A 41 3.59 -3.02 -15.68
CA GLY A 41 4.36 -2.50 -16.81
C GLY A 41 5.75 -1.97 -16.40
N PRO A 42 6.56 -1.49 -17.38
CA PRO A 42 7.86 -0.88 -17.09
C PRO A 42 7.74 0.30 -16.13
N ILE A 43 6.80 1.21 -16.39
CA ILE A 43 6.41 2.26 -15.43
C ILE A 43 5.21 1.73 -14.66
N GLN A 44 5.42 1.37 -13.39
CA GLN A 44 4.39 0.73 -12.55
C GLN A 44 3.40 1.76 -12.01
N PHE A 45 2.24 1.92 -12.67
CA PHE A 45 1.12 2.72 -12.17
C PHE A 45 0.22 1.86 -11.27
N ARG A 46 0.62 1.64 -10.03
CA ARG A 46 -0.17 0.87 -9.05
C ARG A 46 -1.24 1.75 -8.41
N ILE A 47 -2.39 1.91 -9.07
CA ILE A 47 -3.52 2.73 -8.55
C ILE A 47 -3.97 2.29 -7.16
N ALA A 48 -3.88 1.00 -6.87
CA ALA A 48 -4.26 0.45 -5.57
C ALA A 48 -3.39 0.97 -4.40
N GLU A 49 -2.16 1.47 -4.66
CA GLU A 49 -1.30 2.04 -3.61
C GLU A 49 -1.90 3.29 -2.94
N VAL A 50 -2.88 3.94 -3.58
CA VAL A 50 -3.68 5.00 -2.94
C VAL A 50 -4.31 4.52 -1.63
N LEU A 51 -4.67 3.24 -1.53
CA LEU A 51 -5.26 2.65 -0.32
C LEU A 51 -4.26 2.55 0.84
N CYS A 52 -2.95 2.54 0.55
CA CYS A 52 -1.92 2.60 1.58
C CYS A 52 -1.98 3.89 2.40
N LEU A 53 -2.46 4.98 1.80
CA LEU A 53 -2.62 6.24 2.52
C LEU A 53 -3.77 6.21 3.55
N LEU A 54 -4.67 5.20 3.52
CA LEU A 54 -5.68 4.99 4.58
C LEU A 54 -5.03 4.73 5.95
N CYS A 55 -3.76 4.34 5.98
CA CYS A 55 -2.96 4.24 7.19
C CYS A 55 -2.88 5.55 7.98
N LEU A 56 -3.17 6.69 7.34
CA LEU A 56 -3.34 7.99 7.99
C LEU A 56 -4.46 7.99 9.04
N PHE A 57 -5.54 7.27 8.76
CA PHE A 57 -6.74 7.26 9.60
C PHE A 57 -6.69 6.11 10.62
N THR A 58 -6.30 4.92 10.20
CA THR A 58 -6.26 3.74 11.06
C THR A 58 -5.04 2.85 10.77
N PRO A 59 -4.32 2.41 11.81
CA PRO A 59 -3.24 1.42 11.64
C PRO A 59 -3.72 0.07 11.09
N THR A 60 -5.02 -0.22 11.22
CA THR A 60 -5.64 -1.44 10.67
C THR A 60 -5.47 -1.52 9.15
N ALA A 61 -5.35 -0.36 8.47
CA ALA A 61 -5.12 -0.28 7.04
C ALA A 61 -3.76 -0.86 6.60
N ILE A 62 -2.76 -0.97 7.50
CA ILE A 62 -1.48 -1.62 7.19
C ILE A 62 -1.74 -3.06 6.76
N TRP A 63 -2.47 -3.81 7.59
CA TRP A 63 -2.78 -5.21 7.31
C TRP A 63 -3.69 -5.37 6.09
N ALA A 64 -4.65 -4.46 5.93
CA ALA A 64 -5.57 -4.46 4.80
C ALA A 64 -4.85 -4.27 3.46
N ALA A 65 -4.01 -3.25 3.34
CA ALA A 65 -3.25 -2.97 2.13
C ALA A 65 -2.20 -4.06 1.85
N THR A 66 -1.47 -4.52 2.87
CA THR A 66 -0.48 -5.58 2.74
C THR A 66 -1.10 -6.89 2.27
N LEU A 67 -2.24 -7.29 2.86
CA LEU A 67 -2.96 -8.49 2.45
C LEU A 67 -3.50 -8.35 1.01
N GLY A 68 -4.04 -7.19 0.67
CA GLY A 68 -4.52 -6.91 -0.69
C GLY A 68 -3.39 -6.97 -1.72
N CYS A 69 -2.24 -6.37 -1.41
CA CYS A 69 -1.04 -6.45 -2.24
C CYS A 69 -0.55 -7.90 -2.39
N PHE A 70 -0.49 -8.66 -1.30
CA PHE A 70 -0.12 -10.07 -1.34
C PHE A 70 -1.03 -10.88 -2.27
N ILE A 71 -2.36 -10.71 -2.16
CA ILE A 71 -3.33 -11.39 -3.03
C ILE A 71 -3.15 -10.97 -4.48
N ALA A 72 -2.97 -9.67 -4.76
CA ALA A 72 -2.75 -9.18 -6.12
C ALA A 72 -1.47 -9.76 -6.73
N ASN A 73 -0.39 -9.84 -5.96
CA ASN A 73 0.90 -10.32 -6.42
C ASN A 73 0.97 -11.85 -6.64
N LEU A 74 -0.03 -12.61 -6.18
CA LEU A 74 -0.20 -14.03 -6.58
C LEU A 74 -0.44 -14.17 -8.09
N PHE A 75 -0.94 -13.12 -8.73
CA PHE A 75 -1.24 -13.07 -10.15
C PHE A 75 -0.23 -12.23 -10.95
N SER A 76 0.85 -11.78 -10.29
CA SER A 76 1.94 -11.06 -10.96
C SER A 76 2.69 -11.97 -11.93
N PRO A 77 3.15 -11.44 -13.08
CA PRO A 77 4.03 -12.17 -13.99
C PRO A 77 5.41 -12.47 -13.37
N LEU A 78 5.81 -11.75 -12.32
CA LEU A 78 7.07 -11.97 -11.60
C LEU A 78 6.78 -12.62 -10.24
N PRO A 79 7.21 -13.88 -10.00
CA PRO A 79 7.01 -14.55 -8.71
C PRO A 79 7.67 -13.84 -7.53
N LEU A 80 8.71 -13.05 -7.78
CA LEU A 80 9.42 -12.27 -6.76
C LEU A 80 8.55 -11.14 -6.19
N ASP A 81 7.62 -10.58 -6.97
CA ASP A 81 6.67 -9.56 -6.53
C ASP A 81 5.85 -10.00 -5.30
N LEU A 82 5.60 -11.31 -5.16
CA LEU A 82 4.88 -11.84 -4.01
C LEU A 82 5.58 -11.48 -2.70
N LEU A 83 6.91 -11.53 -2.68
CA LEU A 83 7.69 -11.22 -1.50
C LEU A 83 8.09 -9.73 -1.45
N PHE A 84 8.76 -9.26 -2.50
CA PHE A 84 9.34 -7.91 -2.52
C PHE A 84 8.28 -6.82 -2.62
N GLY A 85 7.29 -6.95 -3.50
CA GLY A 85 6.20 -5.98 -3.64
C GLY A 85 5.34 -5.92 -2.37
N THR A 86 5.04 -7.07 -1.76
CA THR A 86 4.29 -7.12 -0.50
C THR A 86 5.09 -6.50 0.65
N LEU A 87 6.39 -6.75 0.73
CA LEU A 87 7.27 -6.17 1.74
C LEU A 87 7.39 -4.66 1.56
N ALA A 88 7.50 -4.18 0.33
CA ALA A 88 7.56 -2.75 0.00
C ALA A 88 6.30 -2.03 0.48
N THR A 89 5.11 -2.57 0.17
CA THR A 89 3.82 -2.04 0.63
C THR A 89 3.73 -2.02 2.16
N LEU A 90 4.15 -3.09 2.84
CA LEU A 90 4.16 -3.15 4.30
C LEU A 90 5.03 -2.05 4.91
N ILE A 91 6.26 -1.91 4.44
CA ILE A 91 7.22 -0.89 4.93
C ILE A 91 6.70 0.52 4.64
N GLY A 92 6.16 0.75 3.44
CA GLY A 92 5.55 2.01 3.05
C GLY A 92 4.39 2.41 3.95
N CYS A 93 3.47 1.48 4.23
CA CYS A 93 2.35 1.69 5.15
C CYS A 93 2.80 2.02 6.57
N ILE A 94 3.78 1.29 7.11
CA ILE A 94 4.36 1.58 8.44
C ILE A 94 4.98 2.98 8.46
N GLY A 95 5.70 3.36 7.40
CA GLY A 95 6.27 4.69 7.24
C GLY A 95 5.20 5.79 7.22
N THR A 96 4.10 5.57 6.50
CA THR A 96 2.96 6.49 6.43
C THR A 96 2.33 6.72 7.80
N VAL A 97 2.16 5.67 8.61
CA VAL A 97 1.67 5.80 10.00
C VAL A 97 2.60 6.66 10.84
N LYS A 98 3.92 6.51 10.71
CA LYS A 98 4.90 7.33 11.43
C LYS A 98 4.85 8.81 10.99
N CYS A 99 4.48 9.05 9.74
CA CYS A 99 4.36 10.40 9.17
C CYS A 99 2.97 11.05 9.36
N LYS A 100 2.00 10.39 10.02
CA LYS A 100 0.60 10.85 10.15
C LYS A 100 0.42 12.27 10.68
N ASN A 101 1.33 12.73 11.53
CA ASN A 101 1.30 14.07 12.17
C ASN A 101 2.00 15.15 11.32
N LYS A 102 2.56 14.77 10.15
CA LYS A 102 3.24 15.68 9.25
C LYS A 102 2.30 16.25 8.19
N ASN A 103 2.86 17.08 7.31
CA ASN A 103 2.10 17.63 6.19
C ASN A 103 1.57 16.50 5.29
N ILE A 104 0.33 16.66 4.79
CA ILE A 104 -0.32 15.67 3.93
C ILE A 104 0.50 15.34 2.67
N TRP A 105 1.26 16.30 2.18
CA TRP A 105 2.15 16.13 1.03
C TRP A 105 3.36 15.23 1.30
N LEU A 106 3.70 14.97 2.57
CA LEU A 106 4.79 14.08 2.96
C LEU A 106 4.32 12.63 3.18
N LEU A 107 3.01 12.40 3.23
CA LEU A 107 2.43 11.09 3.50
C LEU A 107 2.72 10.04 2.43
N PRO A 108 2.75 10.38 1.11
CA PRO A 108 3.09 9.43 0.06
C PRO A 108 4.55 9.00 0.06
N LEU A 109 5.48 9.83 0.57
CA LEU A 109 6.91 9.58 0.44
C LEU A 109 7.38 8.22 0.96
N PRO A 110 6.94 7.73 2.13
CA PRO A 110 7.36 6.40 2.60
C PRO A 110 6.96 5.27 1.65
N VAL A 111 5.78 5.36 1.03
CA VAL A 111 5.30 4.37 0.06
C VAL A 111 6.14 4.45 -1.22
N ILE A 112 6.33 5.65 -1.76
CA ILE A 112 7.16 5.87 -2.95
C ILE A 112 8.57 5.35 -2.74
N LEU A 113 9.20 5.70 -1.62
CA LEU A 113 10.59 5.30 -1.35
C LEU A 113 10.73 3.79 -1.14
N SER A 114 9.81 3.17 -0.41
CA SER A 114 9.86 1.71 -0.20
C SER A 114 9.69 0.94 -1.51
N ASN A 115 8.73 1.34 -2.35
CA ASN A 115 8.51 0.72 -3.65
C ASN A 115 9.68 0.98 -4.60
N ALA A 116 10.14 2.22 -4.74
CA ALA A 116 11.27 2.55 -5.61
C ALA A 116 12.53 1.75 -5.26
N VAL A 117 12.85 1.58 -3.98
CA VAL A 117 14.05 0.85 -3.56
C VAL A 117 13.84 -0.65 -3.67
N ILE A 118 12.79 -1.20 -3.08
CA ILE A 118 12.61 -2.66 -2.94
C ILE A 118 12.21 -3.27 -4.27
N VAL A 119 11.22 -2.70 -4.95
CA VAL A 119 10.80 -3.19 -6.28
C VAL A 119 11.84 -2.83 -7.34
N GLY A 120 12.53 -1.70 -7.21
CA GLY A 120 13.66 -1.36 -8.09
C GLY A 120 14.79 -2.39 -8.02
N ILE A 121 15.14 -2.89 -6.83
CA ILE A 121 16.12 -3.98 -6.66
C ILE A 121 15.59 -5.27 -7.29
N GLU A 122 14.34 -5.60 -7.04
CA GLU A 122 13.69 -6.77 -7.61
C GLU A 122 13.77 -6.80 -9.14
N LEU A 123 13.36 -5.70 -9.78
CA LEU A 123 13.40 -5.57 -11.25
C LEU A 123 14.84 -5.61 -11.78
N ALA A 124 15.78 -5.00 -11.05
CA ALA A 124 17.19 -5.06 -11.42
C ALA A 124 17.72 -6.51 -11.40
N VAL A 125 17.34 -7.30 -10.41
CA VAL A 125 17.71 -8.72 -10.31
C VAL A 125 17.00 -9.54 -11.39
N ALA A 126 15.77 -9.24 -11.72
CA ALA A 126 14.96 -10.00 -12.66
C ALA A 126 15.36 -9.78 -14.13
N PHE A 127 15.73 -8.55 -14.50
CA PHE A 127 15.88 -8.16 -15.91
C PHE A 127 17.28 -7.77 -16.34
N TYR A 128 18.21 -7.52 -15.40
CA TYR A 128 19.54 -7.03 -15.74
C TYR A 128 20.64 -8.05 -15.35
N THR A 129 21.72 -8.06 -16.12
CA THR A 129 22.90 -8.85 -15.79
C THR A 129 23.65 -8.27 -14.59
N ARG A 130 24.49 -9.08 -13.96
CA ARG A 130 25.27 -8.66 -12.79
C ARG A 130 26.14 -7.41 -13.05
N GLU A 131 26.63 -7.25 -14.27
CA GLU A 131 27.47 -6.12 -14.67
C GLU A 131 26.66 -4.82 -14.79
N LEU A 132 25.39 -4.91 -15.23
CA LEU A 132 24.45 -3.79 -15.41
C LEU A 132 23.51 -3.58 -14.23
N PHE A 133 23.70 -4.30 -13.14
CA PHE A 133 22.80 -4.29 -11.99
C PHE A 133 22.54 -2.86 -11.46
N TRP A 134 23.57 -2.08 -11.22
CA TRP A 134 23.40 -0.72 -10.68
C TRP A 134 22.71 0.23 -11.65
N THR A 135 22.99 0.10 -12.94
CA THR A 135 22.29 0.88 -13.98
C THR A 135 20.83 0.46 -14.05
N GLY A 136 20.57 -0.84 -14.05
CA GLY A 136 19.22 -1.40 -14.03
C GLY A 136 18.43 -0.98 -12.80
N PHE A 137 19.04 -1.03 -11.62
CA PHE A 137 18.43 -0.55 -10.38
C PHE A 137 18.04 0.93 -10.47
N ALA A 138 18.97 1.80 -10.94
CA ALA A 138 18.69 3.23 -11.04
C ALA A 138 17.53 3.52 -11.99
N ILE A 139 17.48 2.84 -13.14
CA ILE A 139 16.40 2.98 -14.12
C ILE A 139 15.08 2.49 -13.53
N SER A 140 15.04 1.25 -13.03
CA SER A 140 13.82 0.65 -12.48
C SER A 140 13.29 1.41 -11.27
N ALA A 141 14.18 1.84 -10.37
CA ALA A 141 13.78 2.65 -9.21
C ALA A 141 13.18 4.01 -9.63
N ALA A 142 13.74 4.64 -10.67
CA ALA A 142 13.20 5.89 -11.21
C ALA A 142 11.82 5.66 -11.87
N GLU A 143 11.65 4.62 -12.67
CA GLU A 143 10.38 4.27 -13.32
C GLU A 143 9.28 3.99 -12.29
N VAL A 144 9.57 3.19 -11.27
CA VAL A 144 8.64 2.91 -10.18
C VAL A 144 8.31 4.20 -9.41
N ALA A 145 9.33 5.01 -9.07
CA ALA A 145 9.10 6.26 -8.36
C ALA A 145 8.21 7.24 -9.15
N ILE A 146 8.41 7.37 -10.46
CA ILE A 146 7.58 8.24 -11.32
C ILE A 146 6.12 7.76 -11.33
N GLY A 147 5.89 6.45 -11.50
CA GLY A 147 4.55 5.87 -11.47
C GLY A 147 3.84 6.11 -10.14
N GLU A 148 4.53 5.85 -9.03
CA GLU A 148 4.02 6.06 -7.67
C GLU A 148 3.75 7.54 -7.36
N ILE A 149 4.67 8.44 -7.76
CA ILE A 149 4.48 9.89 -7.61
C ILE A 149 3.20 10.31 -8.34
N ALA A 150 3.04 9.91 -9.60
CA ALA A 150 1.86 10.27 -10.37
C ALA A 150 0.57 9.79 -9.68
N VAL A 151 0.50 8.52 -9.30
CA VAL A 151 -0.69 7.93 -8.68
C VAL A 151 -0.99 8.54 -7.31
N LEU A 152 0.00 8.58 -6.43
CA LEU A 152 -0.22 8.99 -5.05
C LEU A 152 -0.46 10.49 -4.89
N TYR A 153 0.19 11.33 -5.70
CA TYR A 153 -0.05 12.79 -5.63
C TYR A 153 -1.29 13.21 -6.41
N LEU A 154 -1.57 12.61 -7.58
CA LEU A 154 -2.74 13.00 -8.37
C LEU A 154 -4.05 12.41 -7.84
N LEU A 155 -4.03 11.18 -7.32
CA LEU A 155 -5.23 10.50 -6.83
C LEU A 155 -5.24 10.38 -5.31
N GLY A 156 -4.12 9.98 -4.71
CA GLY A 156 -4.04 9.67 -3.28
C GLY A 156 -4.20 10.88 -2.38
N VAL A 157 -3.42 11.94 -2.60
CA VAL A 157 -3.49 13.15 -1.76
C VAL A 157 -4.85 13.83 -1.84
N PRO A 158 -5.45 14.09 -3.02
CA PRO A 158 -6.80 14.66 -3.10
C PRO A 158 -7.84 13.78 -2.40
N LEU A 159 -7.81 12.46 -2.60
CA LEU A 159 -8.72 11.53 -1.93
C LEU A 159 -8.60 11.64 -0.40
N MET A 160 -7.38 11.68 0.13
CA MET A 160 -7.16 11.81 1.57
C MET A 160 -7.63 13.18 2.10
N GLN A 161 -7.50 14.26 1.33
CA GLN A 161 -8.04 15.58 1.71
C GLN A 161 -9.57 15.57 1.80
N VAL A 162 -10.24 14.95 0.82
CA VAL A 162 -11.70 14.79 0.85
C VAL A 162 -12.11 13.93 2.05
N LEU A 163 -11.48 12.76 2.25
CA LEU A 163 -11.78 11.88 3.37
C LEU A 163 -11.61 12.56 4.73
N ARG A 164 -10.58 13.40 4.90
CA ARG A 164 -10.39 14.17 6.16
C ARG A 164 -11.56 15.08 6.51
N ARG A 165 -12.31 15.57 5.51
CA ARG A 165 -13.43 16.50 5.68
C ARG A 165 -14.77 15.80 5.75
N THR A 166 -14.84 14.50 5.52
CA THR A 166 -16.08 13.72 5.50
C THR A 166 -16.30 12.92 6.80
N PRO A 167 -17.55 12.56 7.12
CA PRO A 167 -17.85 11.66 8.23
C PRO A 167 -17.14 10.31 8.12
N ALA A 168 -16.87 9.85 6.88
CA ALA A 168 -16.13 8.62 6.64
C ALA A 168 -14.72 8.66 7.25
N GLY A 169 -13.99 9.77 7.13
CA GLY A 169 -12.67 9.91 7.75
C GLY A 169 -12.73 9.89 9.27
N THR A 170 -13.80 10.45 9.87
CA THR A 170 -14.02 10.37 11.33
C THR A 170 -14.30 8.93 11.74
N TYR A 171 -15.13 8.21 11.00
CA TYR A 171 -15.42 6.79 11.26
C TYR A 171 -14.17 5.92 11.16
N LEU A 172 -13.33 6.12 10.14
CA LEU A 172 -12.07 5.38 9.97
C LEU A 172 -11.12 5.53 11.16
N ARG A 173 -11.14 6.66 11.85
CA ARG A 173 -10.33 6.89 13.06
C ARG A 173 -10.83 6.12 14.28
N THR A 174 -12.05 5.61 14.25
CA THR A 174 -12.61 4.79 15.33
C THR A 174 -12.29 3.29 15.16
N LEU A 175 -11.76 2.90 14.00
CA LEU A 175 -11.28 1.55 13.69
C LEU A 175 -9.83 1.33 14.16
#